data_806a5205a77dbd163544e9be8b43e921
#
_entry.id   806a5205a77dbd163544e9be8b43e921
#
_cell.length_a   1.000
_cell.length_b   1.000
_cell.length_c   1.000
_cell.angle_alpha   90.00
_cell.angle_beta   90.00
_cell.angle_gamma   90.00
#
_symmetry.space_group_name_H-M   'P 1'
#
loop_
_entity.id
_entity.type
_entity.pdbx_description
1 polymer ?
#
loop_
_entity_poly.entity_id
_entity_poly.type
_entity_poly.pdbx_seq_one_letter_code
_entity_poly.pdbx_strand_id
1 'polypeptide(L)'
;KFKETGVENVAMPMFIPESLLDKEKDHVEGFAPEVAWVTHGGLTELPERMCVRPTSETLFCDFYSRDIHSYRDLPRVYNQWCSVVRWEKETRPFLRTREFLWQEGHTAHATAEEAEERTIQMLNVYADFCEEILAIPVLKGVKTDKEKFAGAVSTYTIEALMHDGKALQSGTSHNFGDGFAKAFDVTFADKDNKIKHVYQTSWGMTTRIIGALIMVHGDDSGLVLPPRIAPTQVTVIPIA
;
A
#
# COMPACT_ATOMS: atom_id res chain seq x y z
N LYS A 1 -0.25 -15.93 3.32
CA LYS A 1 -1.43 -15.40 2.59
C LYS A 1 -1.05 -14.78 1.23
N PHE A 2 -0.13 -13.79 1.09
CA PHE A 2 0.20 -13.17 -0.21
C PHE A 2 0.67 -14.17 -1.26
N LYS A 3 1.61 -15.06 -0.92
CA LYS A 3 2.08 -16.11 -1.85
C LYS A 3 0.97 -17.04 -2.32
N GLU A 4 -0.02 -17.30 -1.48
CA GLU A 4 -1.18 -18.14 -1.80
C GLU A 4 -2.11 -17.47 -2.81
N THR A 5 -2.05 -16.15 -2.94
CA THR A 5 -2.82 -15.36 -3.91
C THR A 5 -2.04 -15.01 -5.18
N GLY A 6 -0.87 -15.65 -5.40
CA GLY A 6 -0.04 -15.44 -6.58
C GLY A 6 0.77 -14.14 -6.57
N VAL A 7 0.99 -13.54 -5.39
CA VAL A 7 1.77 -12.31 -5.23
C VAL A 7 3.26 -12.63 -5.24
N GLU A 8 4.01 -11.90 -6.07
CA GLU A 8 5.46 -11.95 -6.14
C GLU A 8 6.10 -10.74 -5.44
N ASN A 9 7.21 -10.95 -4.73
CA ASN A 9 7.95 -9.86 -4.09
C ASN A 9 8.97 -9.27 -5.04
N VAL A 10 8.98 -7.94 -5.11
CA VAL A 10 9.93 -7.14 -5.89
C VAL A 10 10.52 -6.03 -5.02
N ALA A 11 11.50 -5.30 -5.53
CA ALA A 11 12.05 -4.11 -4.91
C ALA A 11 12.18 -2.99 -5.94
N MET A 12 11.53 -1.86 -5.68
CA MET A 12 11.62 -0.65 -6.48
C MET A 12 12.60 0.35 -5.87
N PRO A 13 13.18 1.27 -6.66
CA PRO A 13 14.06 2.31 -6.17
C PRO A 13 13.42 3.17 -5.06
N MET A 14 14.24 3.68 -4.15
CA MET A 14 13.77 4.58 -3.09
C MET A 14 13.50 5.99 -3.61
N PHE A 15 14.29 6.46 -4.58
CA PHE A 15 14.21 7.82 -5.11
C PHE A 15 13.38 7.88 -6.39
N ILE A 16 12.51 8.88 -6.46
CA ILE A 16 11.66 9.16 -7.61
C ILE A 16 12.10 10.50 -8.20
N PRO A 17 12.54 10.55 -9.48
CA PRO A 17 12.80 11.81 -10.16
C PRO A 17 11.53 12.68 -10.22
N GLU A 18 11.67 14.00 -10.07
CA GLU A 18 10.53 14.94 -10.13
C GLU A 18 9.74 14.79 -11.44
N SER A 19 10.44 14.66 -12.56
CA SER A 19 9.83 14.44 -13.88
C SER A 19 8.97 13.17 -13.97
N LEU A 20 9.29 12.14 -13.19
CA LEU A 20 8.47 10.93 -13.12
C LEU A 20 7.25 11.13 -12.22
N LEU A 21 7.42 11.85 -11.11
CA LEU A 21 6.32 12.16 -10.19
C LEU A 21 5.24 13.02 -10.89
N ASP A 22 5.66 13.98 -11.70
CA ASP A 22 4.78 14.96 -12.37
C ASP A 22 3.92 14.37 -13.49
N LYS A 23 4.14 13.14 -13.90
CA LYS A 23 3.35 12.49 -14.97
C LYS A 23 1.89 12.26 -14.60
N GLU A 24 1.58 12.08 -13.31
CA GLU A 24 0.21 11.92 -12.82
C GLU A 24 -0.16 13.08 -11.90
N LYS A 25 -0.90 14.04 -12.44
CA LYS A 25 -1.18 15.32 -11.80
C LYS A 25 -1.98 15.21 -10.51
N ASP A 26 -3.03 14.40 -10.51
CA ASP A 26 -3.88 14.23 -9.32
C ASP A 26 -3.12 13.59 -8.16
N HIS A 27 -2.23 12.64 -8.48
CA HIS A 27 -1.35 12.00 -7.52
C HIS A 27 -0.34 13.00 -6.93
N VAL A 28 0.26 13.83 -7.78
CA VAL A 28 1.19 14.89 -7.35
C VAL A 28 0.51 15.87 -6.41
N GLU A 29 -0.67 16.37 -6.76
CA GLU A 29 -1.42 17.32 -5.93
C GLU A 29 -1.73 16.74 -4.54
N GLY A 30 -1.97 15.44 -4.44
CA GLY A 30 -2.20 14.75 -3.18
C GLY A 30 -0.96 14.61 -2.30
N PHE A 31 0.22 14.40 -2.88
CA PHE A 31 1.46 14.11 -2.15
C PHE A 31 2.48 15.26 -2.11
N ALA A 32 2.41 16.23 -2.99
CA ALA A 32 3.40 17.31 -3.09
C ALA A 32 3.75 18.01 -1.75
N PRO A 33 2.79 18.24 -0.83
CA PRO A 33 3.09 18.87 0.45
C PRO A 33 3.90 18.00 1.42
N GLU A 34 3.96 16.69 1.19
CA GLU A 34 4.48 15.69 2.13
C GLU A 34 5.74 14.97 1.65
N VAL A 35 6.26 15.27 0.47
CA VAL A 35 7.48 14.61 -0.02
C VAL A 35 8.75 15.20 0.59
N ALA A 36 9.71 14.32 0.88
CA ALA A 36 11.07 14.72 1.24
C ALA A 36 11.92 14.83 -0.01
N TRP A 37 12.43 16.03 -0.31
CA TRP A 37 13.25 16.30 -1.49
C TRP A 37 14.73 16.04 -1.25
N VAL A 38 15.38 15.38 -2.21
CA VAL A 38 16.83 15.20 -2.30
C VAL A 38 17.35 16.06 -3.44
N THR A 39 18.17 17.03 -3.10
CA THR A 39 18.67 18.06 -4.03
C THR A 39 20.16 17.91 -4.33
N HIS A 40 20.90 17.13 -3.53
CA HIS A 40 22.34 16.96 -3.67
C HIS A 40 22.73 15.50 -3.61
N GLY A 41 23.73 15.11 -4.40
CA GLY A 41 24.51 13.87 -4.30
C GLY A 41 25.88 14.21 -3.69
N GLY A 42 26.11 13.87 -2.43
CA GLY A 42 27.26 14.39 -1.68
C GLY A 42 27.15 15.92 -1.55
N LEU A 43 28.15 16.65 -2.06
CA LEU A 43 28.18 18.13 -2.06
C LEU A 43 27.75 18.74 -3.40
N THR A 44 27.44 17.92 -4.39
CA THR A 44 27.07 18.38 -5.74
C THR A 44 25.56 18.43 -5.88
N GLU A 45 25.04 19.56 -6.36
CA GLU A 45 23.64 19.71 -6.68
C GLU A 45 23.24 18.76 -7.82
N LEU A 46 22.08 18.10 -7.67
CA LEU A 46 21.56 17.20 -8.70
C LEU A 46 21.00 18.03 -9.88
N PRO A 47 21.19 17.56 -11.13
CA PRO A 47 20.59 18.20 -12.31
C PRO A 47 19.05 18.25 -12.23
N GLU A 48 18.46 17.26 -11.57
CA GLU A 48 17.05 17.13 -11.30
C GLU A 48 16.88 16.66 -9.85
N ARG A 49 16.04 17.32 -9.07
CA ARG A 49 15.75 16.87 -7.72
C ARG A 49 14.93 15.56 -7.72
N MET A 50 15.14 14.79 -6.71
CA MET A 50 14.42 13.54 -6.49
C MET A 50 13.64 13.63 -5.19
N CYS A 51 12.52 12.92 -5.08
CA CYS A 51 11.89 12.74 -3.77
C CYS A 51 12.17 11.33 -3.23
N VAL A 52 12.20 11.21 -1.91
CA VAL A 52 12.07 9.91 -1.27
C VAL A 52 10.64 9.45 -1.45
N ARG A 53 10.43 8.24 -1.97
CA ARG A 53 9.09 7.72 -2.30
C ARG A 53 8.11 7.87 -1.13
N PRO A 54 6.96 8.55 -1.33
CA PRO A 54 5.85 8.57 -0.37
C PRO A 54 4.93 7.36 -0.56
N THR A 55 4.97 6.78 -1.74
CA THR A 55 4.33 5.57 -2.24
C THR A 55 4.93 5.25 -3.62
N SER A 56 4.63 4.14 -4.25
CA SER A 56 5.37 3.68 -5.43
C SER A 56 4.56 3.52 -6.71
N GLU A 57 3.34 4.05 -6.80
CA GLU A 57 2.49 3.92 -7.99
C GLU A 57 3.22 4.37 -9.27
N THR A 58 3.89 5.52 -9.22
CA THR A 58 4.61 6.09 -10.38
C THR A 58 5.79 5.21 -10.80
N LEU A 59 6.51 4.61 -9.86
CA LEU A 59 7.61 3.68 -10.15
C LEU A 59 7.11 2.41 -10.81
N PHE A 60 6.01 1.84 -10.30
CA PHE A 60 5.42 0.64 -10.89
C PHE A 60 4.84 0.93 -12.28
N CYS A 61 4.21 2.09 -12.47
CA CYS A 61 3.70 2.48 -13.78
C CYS A 61 4.83 2.64 -14.81
N ASP A 62 5.93 3.29 -14.45
CA ASP A 62 7.11 3.42 -15.30
C ASP A 62 7.74 2.05 -15.61
N PHE A 63 7.78 1.14 -14.65
CA PHE A 63 8.22 -0.22 -14.88
C PHE A 63 7.27 -0.98 -15.81
N TYR A 64 5.97 -0.95 -15.54
CA TYR A 64 4.96 -1.65 -16.34
C TYR A 64 4.91 -1.16 -17.79
N SER A 65 5.13 0.13 -18.05
CA SER A 65 5.18 0.66 -19.42
C SER A 65 6.28 0.04 -20.29
N ARG A 66 7.30 -0.54 -19.65
CA ARG A 66 8.43 -1.23 -20.30
C ARG A 66 8.35 -2.75 -20.23
N ASP A 67 7.57 -3.31 -19.32
CA ASP A 67 7.49 -4.75 -19.06
C ASP A 67 6.26 -5.41 -19.69
N ILE A 68 5.15 -4.67 -19.83
CA ILE A 68 3.88 -5.19 -20.33
C ILE A 68 3.70 -4.80 -21.79
N HIS A 69 3.55 -5.80 -22.67
CA HIS A 69 3.36 -5.60 -24.11
C HIS A 69 2.20 -6.41 -24.67
N SER A 70 1.80 -7.50 -24.01
CA SER A 70 0.82 -8.46 -24.48
C SER A 70 -0.09 -8.91 -23.35
N TYR A 71 -1.32 -9.35 -23.68
CA TYR A 71 -2.23 -9.97 -22.73
C TYR A 71 -1.62 -11.17 -21.98
N ARG A 72 -0.56 -11.79 -22.54
CA ARG A 72 0.16 -12.90 -21.90
C ARG A 72 1.04 -12.47 -20.75
N ASP A 73 1.37 -11.18 -20.67
CA ASP A 73 2.16 -10.61 -19.58
C ASP A 73 1.30 -10.29 -18.34
N LEU A 74 -0.01 -10.36 -18.49
CA LEU A 74 -1.01 -10.06 -17.46
C LEU A 74 -1.61 -11.33 -16.83
N PRO A 75 -2.01 -11.29 -15.55
CA PRO A 75 -1.82 -10.16 -14.65
C PRO A 75 -0.39 -10.04 -14.11
N ARG A 76 0.04 -8.81 -13.79
CA ARG A 76 1.20 -8.57 -12.92
C ARG A 76 0.70 -8.32 -11.49
N VAL A 77 1.25 -9.06 -10.54
CA VAL A 77 0.80 -9.01 -9.14
C VAL A 77 2.02 -8.91 -8.24
N TYR A 78 2.48 -7.70 -8.01
CA TYR A 78 3.70 -7.45 -7.27
C TYR A 78 3.44 -6.84 -5.90
N ASN A 79 4.34 -7.14 -4.97
CA ASN A 79 4.41 -6.57 -3.64
C ASN A 79 5.84 -6.19 -3.32
N GLN A 80 6.06 -5.11 -2.60
CA GLN A 80 7.33 -4.82 -1.98
C GLN A 80 7.19 -4.56 -0.48
N TRP A 81 8.19 -5.01 0.28
CA TRP A 81 8.39 -4.65 1.67
C TRP A 81 9.42 -3.54 1.72
N CYS A 82 9.03 -2.38 2.18
CA CYS A 82 9.89 -1.20 2.11
C CYS A 82 9.53 -0.16 3.15
N SER A 83 10.36 0.88 3.27
CA SER A 83 9.99 2.13 3.92
C SER A 83 9.56 3.18 2.90
N VAL A 84 8.72 4.10 3.36
CA VAL A 84 8.33 5.31 2.65
C VAL A 84 8.42 6.50 3.60
N VAL A 85 8.53 7.70 3.02
CA VAL A 85 8.61 8.94 3.79
C VAL A 85 7.47 9.87 3.40
N ARG A 86 6.70 10.28 4.41
CA ARG A 86 5.67 11.33 4.30
C ARG A 86 5.96 12.37 5.37
N TRP A 87 6.22 13.60 4.96
CA TRP A 87 6.69 14.67 5.85
C TRP A 87 5.54 15.23 6.70
N GLU A 88 5.02 14.40 7.57
CA GLU A 88 3.92 14.73 8.48
C GLU A 88 4.28 15.84 9.44
N LYS A 89 3.35 16.79 9.64
CA LYS A 89 3.51 17.89 10.61
C LYS A 89 3.45 17.41 12.05
N GLU A 90 2.51 16.51 12.34
CA GLU A 90 2.30 15.90 13.64
C GLU A 90 2.56 14.41 13.58
N THR A 91 3.33 13.90 14.53
CA THR A 91 3.66 12.47 14.61
C THR A 91 3.13 11.85 15.89
N ARG A 92 2.80 10.54 15.81
CA ARG A 92 2.40 9.71 16.95
C ARG A 92 3.06 8.34 16.80
N PRO A 93 3.68 7.78 17.85
CA PRO A 93 4.32 6.47 17.78
C PRO A 93 3.41 5.42 17.13
N PHE A 94 3.96 4.64 16.18
CA PHE A 94 3.30 3.64 15.35
C PHE A 94 2.16 4.14 14.46
N LEU A 95 1.36 5.12 14.89
CA LEU A 95 0.13 5.53 14.21
C LEU A 95 0.41 6.49 13.04
N ARG A 96 1.38 7.41 13.24
CA ARG A 96 1.72 8.43 12.26
C ARG A 96 3.18 8.85 12.44
N THR A 97 4.06 8.34 11.59
CA THR A 97 5.49 8.64 11.59
C THR A 97 5.90 9.16 10.22
N ARG A 98 6.97 9.94 10.17
CA ARG A 98 7.48 10.50 8.90
C ARG A 98 8.06 9.43 8.00
N GLU A 99 8.81 8.49 8.55
CA GLU A 99 9.19 7.25 7.90
C GLU A 99 8.43 6.10 8.55
N PHE A 100 7.92 5.18 7.74
CA PHE A 100 7.30 3.97 8.24
C PHE A 100 7.57 2.78 7.32
N LEU A 101 7.63 1.62 7.92
CA LEU A 101 7.71 0.36 7.22
C LEU A 101 6.31 -0.11 6.83
N TRP A 102 6.20 -0.66 5.65
CA TRP A 102 4.97 -1.24 5.16
C TRP A 102 5.22 -2.34 4.12
N GLN A 103 4.17 -2.97 3.70
CA GLN A 103 4.10 -3.59 2.42
C GLN A 103 3.16 -2.78 1.52
N GLU A 104 3.48 -2.68 0.26
CA GLU A 104 2.61 -2.13 -0.77
C GLU A 104 2.56 -3.09 -1.95
N GLY A 105 1.34 -3.40 -2.36
CA GLY A 105 1.10 -4.19 -3.55
C GLY A 105 0.66 -3.31 -4.69
N HIS A 106 1.12 -3.65 -5.89
CA HIS A 106 0.77 -2.96 -7.12
C HIS A 106 0.51 -3.99 -8.19
N THR A 107 -0.62 -3.87 -8.88
CA THR A 107 -1.04 -4.88 -9.85
C THR A 107 -1.49 -4.25 -11.16
N ALA A 108 -1.38 -5.02 -12.24
CA ALA A 108 -1.91 -4.67 -13.55
C ALA A 108 -2.70 -5.84 -14.13
N HIS A 109 -3.88 -5.54 -14.66
CA HIS A 109 -4.86 -6.50 -15.16
C HIS A 109 -5.35 -6.14 -16.56
N ALA A 110 -5.86 -7.14 -17.28
CA ALA A 110 -6.39 -6.94 -18.63
C ALA A 110 -7.77 -6.29 -18.63
N THR A 111 -8.57 -6.48 -17.57
CA THR A 111 -9.95 -6.00 -17.48
C THR A 111 -10.24 -5.28 -16.17
N ALA A 112 -11.29 -4.45 -16.18
CA ALA A 112 -11.76 -3.75 -15.00
C ALA A 112 -12.26 -4.72 -13.92
N GLU A 113 -12.92 -5.81 -14.36
CA GLU A 113 -13.45 -6.84 -13.49
C GLU A 113 -12.34 -7.55 -12.72
N GLU A 114 -11.26 -7.96 -13.42
CA GLU A 114 -10.08 -8.57 -12.77
C GLU A 114 -9.42 -7.63 -11.74
N ALA A 115 -9.34 -6.33 -12.04
CA ALA A 115 -8.82 -5.34 -11.12
C ALA A 115 -9.72 -5.19 -9.88
N GLU A 116 -11.04 -5.14 -10.06
CA GLU A 116 -11.99 -5.04 -8.94
C GLU A 116 -11.95 -6.31 -8.07
N GLU A 117 -11.94 -7.49 -8.67
CA GLU A 117 -11.81 -8.76 -7.94
C GLU A 117 -10.52 -8.78 -7.09
N ARG A 118 -9.40 -8.33 -7.65
CA ARG A 118 -8.13 -8.24 -6.92
C ARG A 118 -8.21 -7.22 -5.79
N THR A 119 -8.83 -6.08 -6.01
CA THR A 119 -9.02 -5.04 -4.99
C THR A 119 -9.77 -5.59 -3.78
N ILE A 120 -10.88 -6.28 -4.01
CA ILE A 120 -11.70 -6.89 -2.96
C ILE A 120 -10.98 -8.08 -2.30
N GLN A 121 -10.26 -8.90 -3.08
CA GLN A 121 -9.49 -10.02 -2.54
C GLN A 121 -8.46 -9.54 -1.52
N MET A 122 -7.71 -8.47 -1.82
CA MET A 122 -6.67 -7.98 -0.92
C MET A 122 -7.25 -7.29 0.31
N LEU A 123 -8.39 -6.61 0.17
CA LEU A 123 -9.14 -6.11 1.33
C LEU A 123 -9.51 -7.25 2.29
N ASN A 124 -9.99 -8.38 1.75
CA ASN A 124 -10.36 -9.55 2.55
C ASN A 124 -9.11 -10.20 3.20
N VAL A 125 -7.99 -10.29 2.49
CA VAL A 125 -6.72 -10.78 3.07
C VAL A 125 -6.30 -9.96 4.27
N TYR A 126 -6.46 -8.63 4.23
CA TYR A 126 -6.18 -7.77 5.37
C TYR A 126 -7.15 -7.93 6.52
N ALA A 127 -8.44 -8.05 6.22
CA ALA A 127 -9.46 -8.29 7.25
C ALA A 127 -9.22 -9.62 7.96
N ASP A 128 -9.03 -10.70 7.21
CA ASP A 128 -8.73 -12.03 7.75
C ASP A 128 -7.44 -12.03 8.60
N PHE A 129 -6.42 -11.28 8.17
CA PHE A 129 -5.20 -11.14 8.96
C PHE A 129 -5.45 -10.44 10.29
N CYS A 130 -6.21 -9.34 10.29
CA CYS A 130 -6.55 -8.63 11.52
C CYS A 130 -7.40 -9.50 12.44
N GLU A 131 -8.46 -10.13 11.94
CA GLU A 131 -9.40 -10.88 12.75
C GLU A 131 -8.84 -12.23 13.22
N GLU A 132 -8.26 -13.03 12.31
CA GLU A 132 -7.83 -14.38 12.64
C GLU A 132 -6.46 -14.45 13.31
N ILE A 133 -5.53 -13.56 12.97
CA ILE A 133 -4.16 -13.61 13.46
C ILE A 133 -3.94 -12.61 14.58
N LEU A 134 -4.37 -11.37 14.40
CA LEU A 134 -4.20 -10.30 15.37
C LEU A 134 -5.33 -10.23 16.40
N ALA A 135 -6.42 -10.96 16.20
CA ALA A 135 -7.64 -10.89 17.02
C ALA A 135 -8.20 -9.45 17.14
N ILE A 136 -8.08 -8.66 16.08
CA ILE A 136 -8.58 -7.29 15.99
C ILE A 136 -9.80 -7.29 15.07
N PRO A 137 -11.02 -7.10 15.61
CA PRO A 137 -12.22 -6.94 14.78
C PRO A 137 -12.11 -5.70 13.89
N VAL A 138 -12.47 -5.83 12.62
CA VAL A 138 -12.44 -4.73 11.66
C VAL A 138 -13.74 -4.63 10.87
N LEU A 139 -14.08 -3.40 10.48
CA LEU A 139 -15.18 -3.13 9.56
C LEU A 139 -14.60 -2.82 8.17
N LYS A 140 -15.16 -3.46 7.16
CA LYS A 140 -14.86 -3.16 5.74
C LYS A 140 -15.77 -2.07 5.24
N GLY A 141 -15.23 -1.11 4.50
CA GLY A 141 -15.99 0.01 3.95
C GLY A 141 -15.37 0.60 2.69
N VAL A 142 -16.12 1.47 2.05
CA VAL A 142 -15.68 2.26 0.89
C VAL A 142 -15.52 3.70 1.35
N LYS A 143 -14.40 4.33 1.02
CA LYS A 143 -14.16 5.75 1.31
C LYS A 143 -15.00 6.63 0.39
N THR A 144 -15.44 7.76 0.94
CA THR A 144 -16.12 8.80 0.16
C THR A 144 -15.17 9.40 -0.88
N ASP A 145 -15.71 10.03 -1.90
CA ASP A 145 -14.92 10.71 -2.94
C ASP A 145 -13.93 11.74 -2.38
N LYS A 146 -14.28 12.35 -1.25
CA LYS A 146 -13.42 13.34 -0.56
C LYS A 146 -12.20 12.70 0.13
N GLU A 147 -12.31 11.44 0.54
CA GLU A 147 -11.30 10.76 1.36
C GLU A 147 -10.58 9.63 0.63
N LYS A 148 -11.01 9.30 -0.59
CA LYS A 148 -10.37 8.28 -1.38
C LYS A 148 -8.94 8.68 -1.76
N PHE A 149 -8.11 7.68 -2.04
CA PHE A 149 -6.73 7.89 -2.47
C PHE A 149 -6.68 8.69 -3.79
N ALA A 150 -5.73 9.62 -3.88
CA ALA A 150 -5.56 10.49 -5.04
C ALA A 150 -5.28 9.66 -6.32
N GLY A 151 -6.10 9.85 -7.35
CA GLY A 151 -6.05 9.09 -8.61
C GLY A 151 -6.85 7.78 -8.60
N ALA A 152 -7.41 7.35 -7.46
CA ALA A 152 -8.23 6.14 -7.39
C ALA A 152 -9.67 6.38 -7.86
N VAL A 153 -10.24 5.40 -8.56
CA VAL A 153 -11.68 5.31 -8.85
C VAL A 153 -12.43 4.99 -7.57
N SER A 154 -11.95 3.98 -6.82
CA SER A 154 -12.48 3.60 -5.52
C SER A 154 -11.35 3.25 -4.54
N THR A 155 -11.60 3.52 -3.26
CA THR A 155 -10.74 3.13 -2.15
C THR A 155 -11.54 2.37 -1.13
N TYR A 156 -11.17 1.13 -0.90
CA TYR A 156 -11.70 0.29 0.17
C TYR A 156 -10.77 0.35 1.37
N THR A 157 -11.34 0.22 2.55
CA THR A 157 -10.60 0.29 3.81
C THR A 157 -11.09 -0.77 4.79
N ILE A 158 -10.21 -1.22 5.66
CA ILE A 158 -10.56 -1.87 6.92
C ILE A 158 -10.26 -0.92 8.07
N GLU A 159 -11.19 -0.79 9.00
CA GLU A 159 -11.05 0.10 10.15
C GLU A 159 -11.36 -0.65 11.45
N ALA A 160 -10.47 -0.51 12.42
CA ALA A 160 -10.63 -1.06 13.76
C ALA A 160 -11.16 0.01 14.70
N LEU A 161 -12.10 -0.36 15.59
CA LEU A 161 -12.60 0.54 16.63
C LEU A 161 -11.66 0.51 17.84
N MET A 162 -11.16 1.69 18.20
CA MET A 162 -10.30 1.85 19.36
C MET A 162 -11.10 2.10 20.64
N HIS A 163 -10.48 1.91 21.81
CA HIS A 163 -11.11 2.08 23.12
C HIS A 163 -11.65 3.49 23.36
N ASP A 164 -11.09 4.50 22.70
CA ASP A 164 -11.55 5.90 22.77
C ASP A 164 -12.73 6.20 21.84
N GLY A 165 -13.29 5.18 21.19
CA GLY A 165 -14.41 5.28 20.26
C GLY A 165 -14.05 5.78 18.85
N LYS A 166 -12.76 5.95 18.53
CA LYS A 166 -12.31 6.36 17.21
C LYS A 166 -12.04 5.16 16.32
N ALA A 167 -12.34 5.30 15.04
CA ALA A 167 -11.95 4.34 14.03
C ALA A 167 -10.49 4.56 13.61
N LEU A 168 -9.72 3.47 13.55
CA LEU A 168 -8.35 3.47 13.05
C LEU A 168 -8.27 2.74 11.72
N GLN A 169 -7.91 3.45 10.65
CA GLN A 169 -7.63 2.85 9.36
C GLN A 169 -6.45 1.88 9.48
N SER A 170 -6.70 0.60 9.21
CA SER A 170 -5.76 -0.49 9.44
C SER A 170 -5.20 -1.12 8.17
N GLY A 171 -5.84 -0.89 7.04
CA GLY A 171 -5.39 -1.32 5.72
C GLY A 171 -6.27 -0.74 4.64
N THR A 172 -5.73 -0.56 3.43
CA THR A 172 -6.47 -0.02 2.28
C THR A 172 -6.21 -0.84 1.03
N SER A 173 -7.20 -0.84 0.13
CA SER A 173 -7.10 -1.42 -1.20
C SER A 173 -7.76 -0.47 -2.20
N HIS A 174 -7.03 -0.11 -3.26
CA HIS A 174 -7.42 0.93 -4.21
C HIS A 174 -7.60 0.32 -5.60
N ASN A 175 -8.67 0.70 -6.27
CA ASN A 175 -8.86 0.47 -7.69
C ASN A 175 -8.59 1.78 -8.44
N PHE A 176 -7.64 1.79 -9.35
CA PHE A 176 -7.28 2.97 -10.15
C PHE A 176 -7.97 3.02 -11.49
N GLY A 177 -8.71 1.95 -11.86
CA GLY A 177 -9.16 1.82 -13.23
C GLY A 177 -7.99 1.84 -14.21
N ASP A 178 -8.10 2.60 -15.28
CA ASP A 178 -7.05 2.77 -16.29
C ASP A 178 -6.39 4.18 -16.25
N GLY A 179 -6.66 4.98 -15.22
CA GLY A 179 -6.18 6.37 -15.11
C GLY A 179 -4.66 6.48 -15.13
N PHE A 180 -3.98 5.78 -14.23
CA PHE A 180 -2.52 5.74 -14.20
C PHE A 180 -1.93 5.11 -15.47
N ALA A 181 -2.56 4.06 -16.00
CA ALA A 181 -2.11 3.42 -17.23
C ALA A 181 -2.15 4.39 -18.43
N LYS A 182 -3.13 5.26 -18.50
CA LYS A 182 -3.20 6.32 -19.52
C LYS A 182 -2.12 7.39 -19.34
N ALA A 183 -1.87 7.82 -18.11
CA ALA A 183 -0.86 8.84 -17.80
C ALA A 183 0.57 8.35 -18.10
N PHE A 184 0.83 7.05 -17.92
CA PHE A 184 2.15 6.42 -18.12
C PHE A 184 2.27 5.61 -19.42
N ASP A 185 1.23 5.59 -20.24
CA ASP A 185 1.15 4.81 -21.48
C ASP A 185 1.41 3.31 -21.27
N VAL A 186 0.84 2.75 -20.20
CA VAL A 186 0.93 1.31 -19.91
C VAL A 186 -0.09 0.57 -20.74
N THR A 187 0.36 0.02 -21.86
CA THR A 187 -0.51 -0.61 -22.87
C THR A 187 -0.11 -2.06 -23.16
N PHE A 188 -1.07 -2.83 -23.66
CA PHE A 188 -0.85 -4.20 -24.10
C PHE A 188 -1.65 -4.51 -25.36
N ALA A 189 -1.16 -5.42 -26.18
CA ALA A 189 -1.93 -6.01 -27.27
C ALA A 189 -2.85 -7.11 -26.71
N ASP A 190 -4.16 -6.98 -26.91
CA ASP A 190 -5.14 -8.00 -26.53
C ASP A 190 -5.12 -9.21 -27.49
N LYS A 191 -6.00 -10.19 -27.26
CA LYS A 191 -6.10 -11.40 -28.09
C LYS A 191 -6.44 -11.13 -29.55
N ASP A 192 -7.05 -9.96 -29.84
CA ASP A 192 -7.43 -9.51 -31.17
C ASP A 192 -6.41 -8.53 -31.75
N ASN A 193 -5.22 -8.40 -31.15
CA ASN A 193 -4.17 -7.43 -31.48
C ASN A 193 -4.61 -5.96 -31.38
N LYS A 194 -5.60 -5.65 -30.58
CA LYS A 194 -5.99 -4.28 -30.26
C LYS A 194 -5.18 -3.79 -29.08
N ILE A 195 -4.66 -2.57 -29.18
CA ILE A 195 -3.94 -1.93 -28.09
C ILE A 195 -4.94 -1.40 -27.06
N LYS A 196 -4.74 -1.78 -25.80
CA LYS A 196 -5.56 -1.37 -24.66
C LYS A 196 -4.66 -0.94 -23.49
N HIS A 197 -5.18 -0.09 -22.63
CA HIS A 197 -4.55 0.22 -21.36
C HIS A 197 -4.89 -0.86 -20.33
N VAL A 198 -3.95 -1.11 -19.41
CA VAL A 198 -4.19 -2.01 -18.28
C VAL A 198 -5.07 -1.34 -17.23
N TYR A 199 -5.71 -2.15 -16.39
CA TYR A 199 -6.39 -1.73 -15.17
C TYR A 199 -5.52 -2.03 -13.96
N GLN A 200 -5.39 -1.07 -13.04
CA GLN A 200 -4.41 -1.16 -11.97
C GLN A 200 -5.05 -1.09 -10.59
N THR A 201 -4.40 -1.76 -9.64
CA THR A 201 -4.76 -1.70 -8.22
C THR A 201 -3.52 -1.45 -7.38
N SER A 202 -3.69 -0.85 -6.21
CA SER A 202 -2.69 -0.91 -5.14
C SER A 202 -3.34 -1.19 -3.79
N TRP A 203 -2.56 -1.77 -2.89
CA TRP A 203 -3.04 -2.13 -1.56
C TRP A 203 -1.89 -2.10 -0.58
N GLY A 204 -2.15 -1.62 0.65
CA GLY A 204 -1.11 -1.39 1.64
C GLY A 204 -1.57 -1.57 3.08
N MET A 205 -0.63 -2.09 3.89
CA MET A 205 -0.73 -2.15 5.33
C MET A 205 0.62 -1.77 5.94
N THR A 206 0.60 -0.90 6.95
CA THR A 206 1.80 -0.35 7.57
C THR A 206 2.02 -0.90 8.98
N THR A 207 3.15 -0.58 9.58
CA THR A 207 3.42 -0.82 11.01
C THR A 207 2.45 -0.10 11.95
N ARG A 208 1.52 0.74 11.46
CA ARG A 208 0.37 1.23 12.23
C ARG A 208 -0.42 0.10 12.88
N ILE A 209 -0.46 -1.09 12.26
CA ILE A 209 -1.15 -2.25 12.81
C ILE A 209 -0.55 -2.72 14.14
N ILE A 210 0.73 -2.45 14.41
CA ILE A 210 1.35 -2.67 15.72
C ILE A 210 0.74 -1.73 16.75
N GLY A 211 0.54 -0.46 16.38
CA GLY A 211 -0.18 0.50 17.21
C GLY A 211 -1.62 0.05 17.51
N ALA A 212 -2.34 -0.43 16.50
CA ALA A 212 -3.67 -1.01 16.69
C ALA A 212 -3.65 -2.19 17.66
N LEU A 213 -2.67 -3.09 17.52
CA LEU A 213 -2.49 -4.24 18.41
C LEU A 213 -2.30 -3.81 19.86
N ILE A 214 -1.44 -2.82 20.09
CA ILE A 214 -1.18 -2.26 21.44
C ILE A 214 -2.46 -1.63 21.99
N MET A 215 -3.17 -0.84 21.21
CA MET A 215 -4.37 -0.13 21.65
C MET A 215 -5.57 -1.06 21.90
N VAL A 216 -5.67 -2.18 21.19
CA VAL A 216 -6.77 -3.14 21.35
C VAL A 216 -6.50 -4.14 22.48
N HIS A 217 -5.26 -4.60 22.63
CA HIS A 217 -4.92 -5.70 23.52
C HIS A 217 -4.08 -5.30 24.75
N GLY A 218 -3.51 -4.08 24.74
CA GLY A 218 -2.75 -3.58 25.89
C GLY A 218 -3.64 -3.14 27.04
N ASP A 219 -3.08 -3.20 28.25
CA ASP A 219 -3.65 -2.65 29.47
C ASP A 219 -2.58 -1.88 30.26
N ASP A 220 -2.91 -1.40 31.46
CA ASP A 220 -1.98 -0.64 32.33
C ASP A 220 -0.76 -1.47 32.78
N SER A 221 -0.83 -2.80 32.68
CA SER A 221 0.26 -3.72 33.02
C SER A 221 1.19 -4.00 31.82
N GLY A 222 0.79 -3.65 30.61
CA GLY A 222 1.56 -3.81 29.40
C GLY A 222 0.80 -4.40 28.21
N LEU A 223 1.56 -4.88 27.24
CA LEU A 223 1.01 -5.48 26.01
C LEU A 223 0.62 -6.94 26.23
N VAL A 224 -0.62 -7.26 25.92
CA VAL A 224 -1.13 -8.64 25.85
C VAL A 224 -1.17 -9.07 24.40
N LEU A 225 -0.36 -10.07 24.02
CA LEU A 225 -0.30 -10.57 22.66
C LEU A 225 -1.31 -11.71 22.43
N PRO A 226 -2.09 -11.69 21.34
CA PRO A 226 -2.86 -12.85 20.92
C PRO A 226 -1.98 -14.08 20.73
N PRO A 227 -2.45 -15.31 21.07
CA PRO A 227 -1.62 -16.51 21.02
C PRO A 227 -0.96 -16.79 19.69
N ARG A 228 -1.62 -16.44 18.57
CA ARG A 228 -1.08 -16.69 17.21
C ARG A 228 0.16 -15.87 16.87
N ILE A 229 0.39 -14.74 17.55
CA ILE A 229 1.56 -13.86 17.32
C ILE A 229 2.51 -13.82 18.51
N ALA A 230 2.11 -14.38 19.64
CA ALA A 230 2.97 -14.45 20.81
C ALA A 230 4.20 -15.34 20.52
N PRO A 231 5.45 -14.88 20.79
CA PRO A 231 6.65 -15.69 20.60
C PRO A 231 6.66 -16.96 21.45
N THR A 232 6.06 -16.87 22.64
CA THR A 232 5.88 -17.99 23.57
C THR A 232 4.39 -18.13 23.86
N GLN A 233 3.78 -19.21 23.39
CA GLN A 233 2.34 -19.45 23.55
C GLN A 233 1.99 -20.12 24.87
N VAL A 234 2.89 -20.95 25.38
CA VAL A 234 2.73 -21.67 26.63
C VAL A 234 4.05 -21.69 27.40
N THR A 235 4.02 -21.28 28.65
CA THR A 235 5.17 -21.39 29.58
C THR A 235 4.83 -22.40 30.66
N VAL A 236 5.69 -23.42 30.84
CA VAL A 236 5.58 -24.39 31.91
C VAL A 236 6.50 -23.98 33.04
N ILE A 237 5.93 -23.69 34.20
CA ILE A 237 6.69 -23.30 35.42
C ILE A 237 6.68 -24.50 36.37
N PRO A 238 7.83 -25.14 36.61
CA PRO A 238 7.90 -26.20 37.60
C PRO A 238 7.81 -25.60 39.02
N ILE A 239 6.98 -26.17 39.85
CA ILE A 239 6.92 -25.82 41.30
C ILE A 239 7.72 -26.90 42.03
N ALA A 240 8.81 -26.52 42.66
CA ALA A 240 9.64 -27.38 43.44
C ALA A 240 9.11 -27.51 44.87
#